data_5c44dd12107ba70af5847416cd563020
#
_entry.id   5c44dd12107ba70af5847416cd563020
#
_cell.length_a   1.000
_cell.length_b   1.000
_cell.length_c   1.000
_cell.angle_alpha   90.00
_cell.angle_beta   90.00
_cell.angle_gamma   90.00
#
_symmetry.space_group_name_H-M   'P 1'
#
loop_
_entity.id
_entity.type
_entity.pdbx_description
1 polymer ?
#
loop_
_entity_poly.entity_id
_entity_poly.type
_entity_poly.pdbx_seq_one_letter_code
_entity_poly.pdbx_strand_id
1 'polypeptide(L)'
;MASKDRIQRLKDDTRSNILDASLKIVKEEGWPALSMRKIADKIEYTAPIIYEYFNNKEAILQELTRRGYQKLAQQMTDASNLFTDPCRQLEAMWLAYWNFAFAEKELYQVMYGVQTNCCIGENPCIIMRGPENLLRTKIEELVPAEKRTKEYIDRRYYTFWSVVHGLISLNMTRPLVPKETNRQVLTDAISGMINLIKT
;
A
#
# COMPACT_ATOMS: atom_id res chain seq x y z
N MET A 1 36.68 -2.11 -6.87
CA MET A 1 35.34 -1.50 -6.63
C MET A 1 34.33 -1.88 -7.70
N ALA A 2 34.54 -1.64 -8.99
CA ALA A 2 33.57 -1.91 -10.08
C ALA A 2 33.00 -3.34 -10.14
N SER A 3 33.74 -4.38 -9.78
CA SER A 3 33.27 -5.78 -9.84
C SER A 3 32.26 -6.11 -8.74
N LYS A 4 32.46 -5.64 -7.49
CA LYS A 4 31.53 -5.86 -6.37
C LYS A 4 30.20 -5.12 -6.62
N ASP A 5 30.27 -3.90 -7.13
CA ASP A 5 29.07 -3.09 -7.45
C ASP A 5 28.25 -3.73 -8.57
N ARG A 6 28.91 -4.32 -9.57
CA ARG A 6 28.26 -5.08 -10.64
C ARG A 6 27.55 -6.32 -10.13
N ILE A 7 28.20 -7.10 -9.24
CA ILE A 7 27.62 -8.30 -8.65
C ILE A 7 26.40 -7.93 -7.80
N GLN A 8 26.49 -6.83 -7.03
CA GLN A 8 25.36 -6.37 -6.20
C GLN A 8 24.18 -5.96 -7.08
N ARG A 9 24.39 -5.19 -8.14
CA ARG A 9 23.32 -4.82 -9.09
C ARG A 9 22.62 -6.04 -9.68
N LEU A 10 23.41 -7.04 -10.15
CA LEU A 10 22.83 -8.27 -10.69
C LEU A 10 21.97 -9.02 -9.66
N LYS A 11 22.39 -9.02 -8.39
CA LYS A 11 21.59 -9.59 -7.31
C LYS A 11 20.29 -8.82 -7.08
N ASP A 12 20.36 -7.50 -7.07
CA ASP A 12 19.20 -6.63 -6.87
C ASP A 12 18.22 -6.75 -8.05
N ASP A 13 18.73 -6.83 -9.28
CA ASP A 13 17.93 -7.07 -10.49
C ASP A 13 17.22 -8.43 -10.44
N THR A 14 17.95 -9.49 -10.06
CA THR A 14 17.35 -10.84 -9.94
C THR A 14 16.29 -10.86 -8.84
N ARG A 15 16.55 -10.23 -7.69
CA ARG A 15 15.58 -10.09 -6.60
C ARG A 15 14.32 -9.35 -7.07
N SER A 16 14.47 -8.30 -7.87
CA SER A 16 13.36 -7.57 -8.48
C SER A 16 12.57 -8.46 -9.43
N ASN A 17 13.25 -9.18 -10.32
CA ASN A 17 12.61 -10.08 -11.29
C ASN A 17 11.78 -11.17 -10.62
N ILE A 18 12.26 -11.74 -9.49
CA ILE A 18 11.51 -12.70 -8.69
C ILE A 18 10.19 -12.10 -8.19
N LEU A 19 10.22 -10.89 -7.68
CA LEU A 19 9.03 -10.21 -7.15
C LEU A 19 8.05 -9.82 -8.26
N ASP A 20 8.55 -9.37 -9.41
CA ASP A 20 7.73 -9.00 -10.56
C ASP A 20 7.06 -10.23 -11.20
N ALA A 21 7.80 -11.35 -11.29
CA ALA A 21 7.24 -12.63 -11.71
C ALA A 21 6.18 -13.12 -10.72
N SER A 22 6.40 -12.94 -9.42
CA SER A 22 5.43 -13.29 -8.38
C SER A 22 4.11 -12.54 -8.57
N LEU A 23 4.17 -11.22 -8.78
CA LEU A 23 2.99 -10.40 -9.05
C LEU A 23 2.30 -10.81 -10.35
N LYS A 24 3.07 -11.15 -11.39
CA LYS A 24 2.52 -11.62 -12.67
C LYS A 24 1.76 -12.93 -12.51
N ILE A 25 2.31 -13.90 -11.78
CA ILE A 25 1.62 -15.16 -11.47
C ILE A 25 0.32 -14.89 -10.71
N VAL A 26 0.37 -14.02 -9.71
CA VAL A 26 -0.83 -13.68 -8.91
C VAL A 26 -1.90 -12.99 -9.75
N LYS A 27 -1.54 -12.10 -10.66
CA LYS A 27 -2.47 -11.45 -11.60
C LYS A 27 -3.15 -12.45 -12.54
N GLU A 28 -2.40 -13.43 -13.02
CA GLU A 28 -2.87 -14.43 -13.99
C GLU A 28 -3.70 -15.54 -13.31
N GLU A 29 -3.31 -15.99 -12.11
CA GLU A 29 -3.80 -17.23 -11.51
C GLU A 29 -4.23 -17.12 -10.03
N GLY A 30 -4.05 -15.97 -9.43
CA GLY A 30 -4.38 -15.70 -8.03
C GLY A 30 -3.30 -16.13 -7.02
N TRP A 31 -3.45 -15.68 -5.78
CA TRP A 31 -2.51 -15.94 -4.66
C TRP A 31 -2.27 -17.43 -4.34
N PRO A 32 -3.26 -18.34 -4.44
CA PRO A 32 -3.03 -19.77 -4.20
C PRO A 32 -2.03 -20.41 -5.16
N ALA A 33 -1.92 -19.89 -6.38
CA ALA A 33 -1.02 -20.43 -7.40
C ALA A 33 0.46 -20.07 -7.19
N LEU A 34 0.76 -19.09 -6.32
CA LEU A 34 2.13 -18.63 -6.06
C LEU A 34 2.94 -19.70 -5.34
N SER A 35 4.04 -20.16 -5.95
CA SER A 35 4.99 -21.10 -5.37
C SER A 35 6.41 -20.79 -5.85
N MET A 36 7.43 -21.19 -5.06
CA MET A 36 8.84 -20.99 -5.39
C MET A 36 9.21 -21.63 -6.74
N ARG A 37 8.68 -22.83 -7.01
CA ARG A 37 8.91 -23.53 -8.27
C ARG A 37 8.31 -22.77 -9.46
N LYS A 38 7.07 -22.30 -9.34
CA LYS A 38 6.39 -21.58 -10.42
C LYS A 38 7.05 -20.23 -10.72
N ILE A 39 7.59 -19.57 -9.67
CA ILE A 39 8.37 -18.35 -9.86
C ILE A 39 9.64 -18.66 -10.65
N ALA A 40 10.36 -19.74 -10.27
CA ALA A 40 11.58 -20.17 -10.95
C ALA A 40 11.29 -20.47 -12.44
N ASP A 41 10.26 -21.26 -12.73
CA ASP A 41 9.83 -21.58 -14.09
C ASP A 41 9.50 -20.29 -14.89
N LYS A 42 8.86 -19.29 -14.25
CA LYS A 42 8.44 -18.04 -14.92
C LYS A 42 9.62 -17.15 -15.33
N ILE A 43 10.74 -17.20 -14.61
CA ILE A 43 11.95 -16.40 -14.89
C ILE A 43 13.10 -17.22 -15.47
N GLU A 44 12.82 -18.48 -15.89
CA GLU A 44 13.80 -19.39 -16.48
C GLU A 44 15.00 -19.71 -15.57
N TYR A 45 14.75 -19.81 -14.26
CA TYR A 45 15.72 -20.21 -13.24
C TYR A 45 15.32 -21.56 -12.62
N THR A 46 16.21 -22.10 -11.78
CA THR A 46 15.91 -23.28 -10.96
C THR A 46 15.38 -22.87 -9.58
N ALA A 47 14.53 -23.70 -8.97
CA ALA A 47 13.98 -23.41 -7.65
C ALA A 47 15.06 -23.15 -6.57
N PRO A 48 16.21 -23.89 -6.52
CA PRO A 48 17.30 -23.59 -5.60
C PRO A 48 17.82 -22.15 -5.67
N ILE A 49 17.87 -21.55 -6.88
CA ILE A 49 18.30 -20.17 -7.05
C ILE A 49 17.32 -19.20 -6.39
N ILE A 50 16.01 -19.47 -6.47
CA ILE A 50 15.02 -18.61 -5.81
C ILE A 50 15.22 -18.62 -4.30
N TYR A 51 15.57 -19.79 -3.71
CA TYR A 51 15.85 -19.93 -2.28
C TYR A 51 17.12 -19.19 -1.82
N GLU A 52 18.05 -18.85 -2.71
CA GLU A 52 19.20 -17.97 -2.39
C GLU A 52 18.76 -16.52 -2.13
N TYR A 53 17.64 -16.08 -2.68
CA TYR A 53 17.09 -14.72 -2.53
C TYR A 53 15.98 -14.62 -1.49
N PHE A 54 15.17 -15.67 -1.35
CA PHE A 54 14.02 -15.71 -0.45
C PHE A 54 13.88 -17.08 0.18
N ASN A 55 13.99 -17.16 1.49
CA ASN A 55 13.96 -18.43 2.23
C ASN A 55 12.66 -19.22 2.05
N ASN A 56 11.55 -18.53 1.79
CA ASN A 56 10.22 -19.13 1.65
C ASN A 56 9.26 -18.15 0.94
N LYS A 57 8.04 -18.61 0.68
CA LYS A 57 6.97 -17.81 0.08
C LYS A 57 6.62 -16.59 0.95
N GLU A 58 6.62 -16.73 2.25
CA GLU A 58 6.30 -15.68 3.22
C GLU A 58 7.26 -14.51 3.11
N ALA A 59 8.56 -14.77 2.91
CA ALA A 59 9.57 -13.72 2.68
C ALA A 59 9.29 -12.93 1.39
N ILE A 60 8.77 -13.58 0.34
CA ILE A 60 8.34 -12.91 -0.89
C ILE A 60 7.11 -12.04 -0.60
N LEU A 61 6.12 -12.55 0.12
CA LEU A 61 4.92 -11.79 0.49
C LEU A 61 5.26 -10.56 1.34
N GLN A 62 6.17 -10.69 2.31
CA GLN A 62 6.66 -9.57 3.13
C GLN A 62 7.32 -8.50 2.26
N GLU A 63 8.16 -8.89 1.31
CA GLU A 63 8.82 -7.95 0.43
C GLU A 63 7.85 -7.28 -0.55
N LEU A 64 6.85 -8.00 -1.05
CA LEU A 64 5.76 -7.42 -1.85
C LEU A 64 4.92 -6.44 -1.03
N THR A 65 4.62 -6.77 0.22
CA THR A 65 3.96 -5.86 1.17
C THR A 65 4.77 -4.58 1.36
N ARG A 66 6.09 -4.71 1.57
CA ARG A 66 7.01 -3.58 1.70
C ARG A 66 6.99 -2.69 0.46
N ARG A 67 7.08 -3.29 -0.75
CA ARG A 67 6.97 -2.56 -2.03
C ARG A 67 5.64 -1.83 -2.15
N GLY A 68 4.54 -2.48 -1.76
CA GLY A 68 3.22 -1.89 -1.77
C GLY A 68 3.14 -0.63 -0.93
N TYR A 69 3.60 -0.68 0.32
CA TYR A 69 3.61 0.48 1.22
C TYR A 69 4.52 1.60 0.71
N GLN A 70 5.70 1.28 0.17
CA GLN A 70 6.60 2.29 -0.41
C GLN A 70 5.97 2.98 -1.63
N LYS A 71 5.37 2.20 -2.54
CA LYS A 71 4.70 2.74 -3.73
C LYS A 71 3.50 3.62 -3.35
N LEU A 72 2.70 3.18 -2.37
CA LEU A 72 1.59 3.95 -1.84
C LEU A 72 2.06 5.27 -1.23
N ALA A 73 3.08 5.24 -0.36
CA ALA A 73 3.64 6.45 0.25
C ALA A 73 4.14 7.44 -0.79
N GLN A 74 4.84 6.96 -1.84
CA GLN A 74 5.30 7.80 -2.93
C GLN A 74 4.14 8.45 -3.69
N GLN A 75 3.12 7.68 -4.09
CA GLN A 75 1.96 8.21 -4.79
C GLN A 75 1.18 9.24 -3.97
N MET A 76 1.06 9.02 -2.65
CA MET A 76 0.42 9.98 -1.77
C MET A 76 1.23 11.27 -1.64
N THR A 77 2.55 11.17 -1.55
CA THR A 77 3.46 12.32 -1.50
C THR A 77 3.38 13.11 -2.80
N ASP A 78 3.45 12.44 -3.95
CA ASP A 78 3.37 13.07 -5.26
C ASP A 78 2.03 13.80 -5.45
N ALA A 79 0.91 13.16 -5.05
CA ALA A 79 -0.41 13.77 -5.11
C ALA A 79 -0.54 15.00 -4.17
N SER A 80 0.01 14.91 -2.97
CA SER A 80 0.03 16.03 -2.01
C SER A 80 0.80 17.23 -2.54
N ASN A 81 1.95 17.00 -3.19
CA ASN A 81 2.82 18.05 -3.71
C ASN A 81 2.21 18.88 -4.86
N LEU A 82 1.09 18.44 -5.42
CA LEU A 82 0.35 19.20 -6.44
C LEU A 82 -0.42 20.40 -5.87
N PHE A 83 -0.56 20.49 -4.54
CA PHE A 83 -1.35 21.50 -3.87
C PHE A 83 -0.56 22.19 -2.75
N THR A 84 -0.89 23.43 -2.47
CA THR A 84 -0.34 24.21 -1.36
C THR A 84 -1.29 24.26 -0.16
N ASP A 85 -2.59 24.14 -0.39
CA ASP A 85 -3.60 24.11 0.67
C ASP A 85 -3.61 22.76 1.38
N PRO A 86 -3.42 22.69 2.72
CA PRO A 86 -3.36 21.44 3.47
C PRO A 86 -4.62 20.57 3.36
N CYS A 87 -5.80 21.17 3.18
CA CYS A 87 -7.04 20.42 2.97
C CYS A 87 -7.04 19.68 1.63
N ARG A 88 -6.61 20.39 0.58
CA ARG A 88 -6.47 19.79 -0.76
C ARG A 88 -5.37 18.74 -0.78
N GLN A 89 -4.28 18.94 -0.03
CA GLN A 89 -3.23 17.94 0.14
C GLN A 89 -3.78 16.67 0.76
N LEU A 90 -4.54 16.76 1.87
CA LEU A 90 -5.14 15.61 2.53
C LEU A 90 -6.16 14.89 1.64
N GLU A 91 -7.00 15.64 0.93
CA GLU A 91 -7.94 15.09 -0.06
C GLU A 91 -7.19 14.31 -1.16
N ALA A 92 -6.15 14.91 -1.75
CA ALA A 92 -5.35 14.29 -2.80
C ALA A 92 -4.65 13.01 -2.32
N MET A 93 -4.17 12.97 -1.09
CA MET A 93 -3.55 11.77 -0.50
C MET A 93 -4.57 10.63 -0.36
N TRP A 94 -5.81 10.90 0.08
CA TRP A 94 -6.85 9.88 0.18
C TRP A 94 -7.34 9.41 -1.19
N LEU A 95 -7.40 10.30 -2.18
CA LEU A 95 -7.68 9.93 -3.57
C LEU A 95 -6.56 9.08 -4.18
N ALA A 96 -5.29 9.37 -3.86
CA ALA A 96 -4.15 8.53 -4.25
C ALA A 96 -4.23 7.14 -3.62
N TYR A 97 -4.61 7.03 -2.34
CA TYR A 97 -4.85 5.76 -1.67
C TYR A 97 -5.95 4.93 -2.36
N TRP A 98 -7.07 5.58 -2.71
CA TRP A 98 -8.14 4.96 -3.49
C TRP A 98 -7.65 4.45 -4.85
N ASN A 99 -6.99 5.32 -5.61
CA ASN A 99 -6.50 4.97 -6.95
C ASN A 99 -5.48 3.82 -6.90
N PHE A 100 -4.57 3.83 -5.91
CA PHE A 100 -3.61 2.75 -5.69
C PHE A 100 -4.30 1.40 -5.49
N ALA A 101 -5.36 1.34 -4.69
CA ALA A 101 -6.04 0.10 -4.39
C ALA A 101 -6.59 -0.62 -5.64
N PHE A 102 -7.04 0.14 -6.64
CA PHE A 102 -7.57 -0.43 -7.88
C PHE A 102 -6.52 -0.60 -8.98
N ALA A 103 -5.50 0.27 -9.03
CA ALA A 103 -4.39 0.15 -9.97
C ALA A 103 -3.43 -0.97 -9.60
N GLU A 104 -3.20 -1.18 -8.30
CA GLU A 104 -2.25 -2.14 -7.74
C GLU A 104 -3.00 -3.17 -6.87
N LYS A 105 -4.05 -3.75 -7.42
CA LYS A 105 -5.00 -4.61 -6.69
C LYS A 105 -4.29 -5.73 -5.93
N GLU A 106 -3.33 -6.39 -6.55
CA GLU A 106 -2.60 -7.51 -5.95
C GLU A 106 -1.70 -7.04 -4.79
N LEU A 107 -1.02 -5.91 -4.94
CA LEU A 107 -0.27 -5.31 -3.84
C LEU A 107 -1.19 -4.89 -2.70
N TYR A 108 -2.33 -4.27 -3.01
CA TYR A 108 -3.31 -3.90 -1.99
C TYR A 108 -3.83 -5.12 -1.23
N GLN A 109 -4.10 -6.22 -1.93
CA GLN A 109 -4.55 -7.48 -1.32
C GLN A 109 -3.48 -8.10 -0.40
N VAL A 110 -2.19 -8.07 -0.76
CA VAL A 110 -1.14 -8.59 0.10
C VAL A 110 -0.88 -7.69 1.31
N MET A 111 -1.10 -6.38 1.17
CA MET A 111 -0.94 -5.41 2.27
C MET A 111 -2.05 -5.53 3.33
N TYR A 112 -3.29 -5.78 2.92
CA TYR A 112 -4.48 -5.71 3.79
C TYR A 112 -5.31 -7.00 3.82
N GLY A 113 -4.95 -8.01 3.06
CA GLY A 113 -5.70 -9.27 2.97
C GLY A 113 -5.54 -10.13 4.22
N VAL A 114 -6.64 -10.77 4.64
CA VAL A 114 -6.70 -11.64 5.84
C VAL A 114 -5.79 -12.88 5.71
N GLN A 115 -5.47 -13.30 4.47
CA GLN A 115 -4.65 -14.48 4.21
C GLN A 115 -3.14 -14.21 4.27
N THR A 116 -2.73 -12.96 4.34
CA THR A 116 -1.33 -12.56 4.40
C THR A 116 -1.02 -11.99 5.77
N ASN A 117 -0.99 -12.87 6.80
CA ASN A 117 -0.53 -12.52 8.14
C ASN A 117 0.98 -12.18 8.16
N CYS A 118 1.46 -11.46 7.14
CA CYS A 118 2.86 -11.01 7.05
C CYS A 118 3.26 -10.06 8.21
N CYS A 119 2.30 -9.65 9.03
CA CYS A 119 2.48 -8.68 10.11
C CYS A 119 2.31 -9.29 11.51
N ILE A 120 2.23 -10.62 11.63
CA ILE A 120 2.24 -11.30 12.94
C ILE A 120 3.69 -11.55 13.34
N GLY A 121 4.36 -10.52 13.79
CA GLY A 121 5.65 -10.54 14.45
C GLY A 121 5.74 -9.35 15.40
N GLU A 122 6.57 -9.44 16.42
CA GLU A 122 6.72 -8.44 17.50
C GLU A 122 7.13 -7.03 17.05
N ASN A 123 7.41 -6.85 15.74
CA ASN A 123 7.65 -5.55 15.12
C ASN A 123 6.78 -5.40 13.87
N PRO A 124 5.61 -4.74 13.96
CA PRO A 124 4.92 -4.27 12.75
C PRO A 124 5.93 -3.40 11.98
N CYS A 125 6.26 -3.83 10.75
CA CYS A 125 7.30 -3.22 9.94
C CYS A 125 7.21 -1.70 9.97
N ILE A 126 8.28 -1.01 10.36
CA ILE A 126 8.43 0.45 10.33
C ILE A 126 7.97 1.03 8.97
N ILE A 127 8.10 0.24 7.92
CA ILE A 127 7.71 0.57 6.53
C ILE A 127 6.19 0.65 6.35
N MET A 128 5.40 -0.11 7.12
CA MET A 128 3.92 -0.03 7.08
C MET A 128 3.42 1.31 7.58
N ARG A 129 4.19 1.99 8.43
CA ARG A 129 3.86 3.30 8.99
C ARG A 129 4.08 4.47 8.04
N GLY A 130 4.74 4.27 6.89
CA GLY A 130 5.01 5.34 5.94
C GLY A 130 3.75 6.11 5.52
N PRO A 131 2.78 5.48 4.84
CA PRO A 131 1.53 6.12 4.45
C PRO A 131 0.69 6.62 5.64
N GLU A 132 0.66 5.86 6.74
CA GLU A 132 -0.02 6.24 7.97
C GLU A 132 0.55 7.53 8.55
N ASN A 133 1.88 7.62 8.70
CA ASN A 133 2.55 8.79 9.24
C ASN A 133 2.31 10.04 8.36
N LEU A 134 2.36 9.89 7.03
CA LEU A 134 2.07 10.98 6.10
C LEU A 134 0.66 11.55 6.34
N LEU A 135 -0.35 10.67 6.44
CA LEU A 135 -1.73 11.09 6.69
C LEU A 135 -1.90 11.71 8.07
N ARG A 136 -1.31 11.12 9.11
CA ARG A 136 -1.37 11.66 10.48
C ARG A 136 -0.76 13.04 10.59
N THR A 137 0.43 13.23 10.00
CA THR A 137 1.08 14.55 9.96
C THR A 137 0.18 15.57 9.28
N LYS A 138 -0.45 15.20 8.15
CA LYS A 138 -1.34 16.12 7.44
C LYS A 138 -2.64 16.42 8.20
N ILE A 139 -3.19 15.46 8.92
CA ILE A 139 -4.33 15.65 9.82
C ILE A 139 -3.92 16.59 10.97
N GLU A 140 -2.75 16.38 11.56
CA GLU A 140 -2.24 17.19 12.66
C GLU A 140 -2.07 18.67 12.27
N GLU A 141 -1.62 18.95 11.03
CA GLU A 141 -1.52 20.33 10.50
C GLU A 141 -2.88 21.04 10.46
N LEU A 142 -3.97 20.28 10.22
CA LEU A 142 -5.34 20.81 10.08
C LEU A 142 -6.07 20.94 11.42
N VAL A 143 -5.65 20.20 12.44
CA VAL A 143 -6.31 20.19 13.75
C VAL A 143 -5.99 21.48 14.50
N PRO A 144 -7.00 22.21 15.04
CA PRO A 144 -6.79 23.35 15.92
C PRO A 144 -5.83 23.03 17.08
N ALA A 145 -4.97 23.95 17.44
CA ALA A 145 -3.90 23.72 18.42
C ALA A 145 -4.42 23.18 19.77
N GLU A 146 -5.58 23.67 20.22
CA GLU A 146 -6.23 23.26 21.47
C GLU A 146 -6.77 21.81 21.45
N LYS A 147 -6.99 21.23 20.27
CA LYS A 147 -7.47 19.86 20.09
C LYS A 147 -6.36 18.88 19.65
N ARG A 148 -5.13 19.38 19.48
CA ARG A 148 -4.01 18.62 18.91
C ARG A 148 -3.42 17.62 19.90
N THR A 149 -4.20 16.59 20.24
CA THR A 149 -3.76 15.46 21.06
C THR A 149 -3.57 14.22 20.19
N LYS A 150 -2.67 13.33 20.63
CA LYS A 150 -2.45 12.06 19.94
C LYS A 150 -3.75 11.28 19.75
N GLU A 151 -4.58 11.20 20.79
CA GLU A 151 -5.87 10.49 20.76
C GLU A 151 -6.82 11.10 19.72
N TYR A 152 -6.89 12.43 19.64
CA TYR A 152 -7.72 13.11 18.64
C TYR A 152 -7.26 12.80 17.21
N ILE A 153 -5.94 12.90 16.95
CA ILE A 153 -5.33 12.61 15.64
C ILE A 153 -5.55 11.15 15.27
N ASP A 154 -5.33 10.22 16.21
CA ASP A 154 -5.57 8.78 16.01
C ASP A 154 -7.03 8.53 15.61
N ARG A 155 -7.97 9.09 16.35
CA ARG A 155 -9.40 8.96 16.06
C ARG A 155 -9.75 9.50 14.67
N ARG A 156 -9.24 10.65 14.27
CA ARG A 156 -9.48 11.23 12.94
C ARG A 156 -8.88 10.34 11.83
N TYR A 157 -7.63 9.91 12.01
CA TYR A 157 -6.98 9.00 11.06
C TYR A 157 -7.80 7.72 10.86
N TYR A 158 -8.19 7.05 11.94
CA TYR A 158 -8.97 5.82 11.85
C TYR A 158 -10.36 6.03 11.26
N THR A 159 -10.98 7.19 11.48
CA THR A 159 -12.26 7.55 10.83
C THR A 159 -12.10 7.59 9.31
N PHE A 160 -11.12 8.33 8.80
CA PHE A 160 -10.82 8.38 7.37
C PHE A 160 -10.49 7.00 6.81
N TRP A 161 -9.56 6.32 7.47
CA TRP A 161 -9.10 5.02 7.00
C TRP A 161 -10.23 3.99 6.95
N SER A 162 -11.08 3.92 7.96
CA SER A 162 -12.22 3.00 8.01
C SER A 162 -13.21 3.26 6.87
N VAL A 163 -13.52 4.53 6.57
CA VAL A 163 -14.45 4.88 5.50
C VAL A 163 -13.84 4.56 4.13
N VAL A 164 -12.63 5.02 3.85
CA VAL A 164 -11.99 4.84 2.55
C VAL A 164 -11.67 3.36 2.30
N HIS A 165 -11.07 2.67 3.29
CA HIS A 165 -10.75 1.24 3.20
C HIS A 165 -12.03 0.38 3.10
N GLY A 166 -13.08 0.71 3.86
CA GLY A 166 -14.37 0.04 3.78
C GLY A 166 -14.99 0.17 2.39
N LEU A 167 -14.98 1.37 1.81
CA LEU A 167 -15.51 1.61 0.46
C LEU A 167 -14.68 0.85 -0.60
N ILE A 168 -13.35 0.81 -0.48
CA ILE A 168 -12.49 0.00 -1.34
C ILE A 168 -12.84 -1.49 -1.21
N SER A 169 -12.94 -2.01 0.00
CA SER A 169 -13.25 -3.42 0.27
C SER A 169 -14.60 -3.85 -0.31
N LEU A 170 -15.62 -3.01 -0.15
CA LEU A 170 -16.94 -3.23 -0.76
C LEU A 170 -16.85 -3.33 -2.28
N ASN A 171 -16.14 -2.40 -2.92
CA ASN A 171 -16.00 -2.38 -4.37
C ASN A 171 -15.10 -3.50 -4.93
N MET A 172 -14.12 -3.97 -4.18
CA MET A 172 -13.30 -5.12 -4.57
C MET A 172 -14.06 -6.43 -4.49
N THR A 173 -14.97 -6.56 -3.52
CA THR A 173 -15.75 -7.78 -3.27
C THR A 173 -16.98 -7.82 -4.17
N ARG A 174 -17.72 -6.74 -4.24
CA ARG A 174 -18.97 -6.65 -5.00
C ARG A 174 -19.22 -5.19 -5.41
N PRO A 175 -18.99 -4.82 -6.67
CA PRO A 175 -19.31 -3.47 -7.15
C PRO A 175 -20.83 -3.27 -7.08
N LEU A 176 -21.27 -2.46 -6.13
CA LEU A 176 -22.71 -2.23 -5.87
C LEU A 176 -23.27 -1.07 -6.69
N VAL A 177 -22.41 -0.12 -7.05
CA VAL A 177 -22.81 1.12 -7.73
C VAL A 177 -21.82 1.45 -8.86
N PRO A 178 -22.22 2.28 -9.85
CA PRO A 178 -21.32 2.74 -10.91
C PRO A 178 -20.07 3.45 -10.37
N LYS A 179 -18.98 3.41 -11.15
CA LYS A 179 -17.69 4.03 -10.76
C LYS A 179 -17.81 5.50 -10.40
N GLU A 180 -18.63 6.23 -11.15
CA GLU A 180 -18.93 7.66 -10.94
C GLU A 180 -19.56 7.91 -9.56
N THR A 181 -20.57 7.12 -9.21
CA THR A 181 -21.24 7.21 -7.90
C THR A 181 -20.24 6.88 -6.77
N ASN A 182 -19.39 5.85 -6.94
CA ASN A 182 -18.36 5.53 -5.95
C ASN A 182 -17.38 6.68 -5.73
N ARG A 183 -16.99 7.35 -6.82
CA ARG A 183 -16.09 8.51 -6.75
C ARG A 183 -16.76 9.66 -6.00
N GLN A 184 -18.05 9.91 -6.25
CA GLN A 184 -18.82 10.92 -5.57
C GLN A 184 -18.93 10.64 -4.08
N VAL A 185 -19.33 9.42 -3.70
CA VAL A 185 -19.39 8.97 -2.30
C VAL A 185 -18.04 9.15 -1.59
N LEU A 186 -16.94 8.78 -2.24
CA LEU A 186 -15.60 8.97 -1.70
C LEU A 186 -15.29 10.47 -1.47
N THR A 187 -15.53 11.31 -2.46
CA THR A 187 -15.25 12.75 -2.39
C THR A 187 -16.09 13.42 -1.31
N ASP A 188 -17.40 13.12 -1.24
CA ASP A 188 -18.30 13.66 -0.23
C ASP A 188 -17.87 13.24 1.18
N ALA A 189 -17.50 11.97 1.36
CA ALA A 189 -17.02 11.45 2.65
C ALA A 189 -15.71 12.15 3.08
N ILE A 190 -14.72 12.26 2.19
CA ILE A 190 -13.45 12.94 2.49
C ILE A 190 -13.68 14.40 2.83
N SER A 191 -14.47 15.12 2.03
CA SER A 191 -14.78 16.55 2.26
C SER A 191 -15.52 16.77 3.59
N GLY A 192 -16.50 15.92 3.91
CA GLY A 192 -17.21 15.95 5.18
C GLY A 192 -16.29 15.72 6.38
N MET A 193 -15.38 14.75 6.27
CA MET A 193 -14.41 14.45 7.33
C MET A 193 -13.35 15.56 7.50
N ILE A 194 -12.90 16.20 6.42
CA ILE A 194 -12.00 17.37 6.48
C ILE A 194 -12.68 18.52 7.23
N ASN A 195 -13.97 18.79 6.95
CA ASN A 195 -14.72 19.82 7.65
C ASN A 195 -14.83 19.53 9.16
N LEU A 196 -15.02 18.26 9.55
CA LEU A 196 -15.04 17.84 10.96
C LEU A 196 -13.68 17.97 11.69
N ILE A 197 -12.57 18.08 10.98
CA ILE A 197 -11.25 18.32 11.61
C ILE A 197 -11.14 19.79 12.04
N LYS A 198 -11.68 20.72 11.23
CA LYS A 198 -11.57 22.17 11.43
C LYS A 198 -12.49 22.71 12.53
N THR A 199 -13.55 21.98 12.86
CA THR A 199 -14.51 22.30 13.93
C THR A 199 -14.10 21.66 15.26
#